data_243cd7e41492d29b1cb3fdad0d2d3ecc
#
_entry.id   243cd7e41492d29b1cb3fdad0d2d3ecc
#
_cell.length_a   1.000
_cell.length_b   1.000
_cell.length_c   1.000
_cell.angle_alpha   90.00
_cell.angle_beta   90.00
_cell.angle_gamma   90.00
#
_symmetry.space_group_name_H-M   'P 1'
#
loop_
_entity.id
_entity.type
_entity.pdbx_description
1 polymer ?
#
loop_
_entity_poly.entity_id
_entity_poly.type
_entity_poly.pdbx_seq_one_letter_code
_entity_poly.pdbx_strand_id
1 'polypeptide(L)'
;MDVMMPYKDGFTLAKEIRKTDTEVPIIFLTAKSMKDDVVKGYNIGADDYLTKPFDSDVLLLKMKAMFQRMEQQVVNLDKANHLFTIGKFSFNAKLRELSFENNPPVKLSPKEGALLQLLALHQNDLMPRELALKKIWKDDTYFTSRSMDVYIAKLRKHLKVDSNIEISNIHGEGFRMTVSA
;
A
#
# COMPACT_ATOMS: atom_id res chain seq x y z
N MET A 1 -12.66 4.80 -12.10
CA MET A 1 -13.54 3.63 -12.40
C MET A 1 -14.77 3.73 -11.52
N ASP A 2 -15.99 3.66 -12.10
CA ASP A 2 -17.22 3.60 -11.30
C ASP A 2 -17.35 2.22 -10.64
N VAL A 3 -17.86 2.18 -9.42
CA VAL A 3 -18.19 0.91 -8.75
C VAL A 3 -19.49 0.33 -9.31
N MET A 4 -20.47 1.19 -9.58
CA MET A 4 -21.80 0.77 -10.05
C MET A 4 -21.88 0.84 -11.58
N MET A 5 -21.38 -0.19 -12.25
CA MET A 5 -21.48 -0.31 -13.71
C MET A 5 -22.42 -1.47 -14.10
N PRO A 6 -23.17 -1.36 -15.20
CA PRO A 6 -23.98 -2.46 -15.71
C PRO A 6 -23.08 -3.63 -16.17
N TYR A 7 -23.57 -4.85 -16.05
CA TYR A 7 -22.94 -6.12 -16.44
C TYR A 7 -21.75 -6.56 -15.58
N LYS A 8 -20.78 -5.67 -15.27
CA LYS A 8 -19.62 -5.97 -14.43
C LYS A 8 -19.36 -4.78 -13.51
N ASP A 9 -19.38 -5.03 -12.21
CA ASP A 9 -19.08 -3.97 -11.23
C ASP A 9 -17.59 -3.60 -11.21
N GLY A 10 -17.30 -2.37 -10.76
CA GLY A 10 -15.92 -1.85 -10.75
C GLY A 10 -14.98 -2.65 -9.86
N PHE A 11 -15.45 -3.26 -8.78
CA PHE A 11 -14.63 -4.10 -7.92
C PHE A 11 -14.16 -5.38 -8.62
N THR A 12 -15.06 -6.00 -9.39
CA THR A 12 -14.75 -7.19 -10.18
C THR A 12 -13.74 -6.83 -11.29
N LEU A 13 -13.95 -5.72 -11.99
CA LEU A 13 -13.01 -5.26 -13.02
C LEU A 13 -11.64 -4.92 -12.43
N ALA A 14 -11.59 -4.25 -11.28
CA ALA A 14 -10.33 -3.94 -10.60
C ALA A 14 -9.56 -5.20 -10.19
N LYS A 15 -10.25 -6.23 -9.72
CA LYS A 15 -9.61 -7.54 -9.40
C LYS A 15 -9.00 -8.18 -10.63
N GLU A 16 -9.65 -8.10 -11.79
CA GLU A 16 -9.11 -8.64 -13.04
C GLU A 16 -7.88 -7.86 -13.50
N ILE A 17 -7.93 -6.53 -13.45
CA ILE A 17 -6.77 -5.68 -13.76
C ILE A 17 -5.60 -6.06 -12.85
N ARG A 18 -5.83 -6.21 -11.55
CA ARG A 18 -4.77 -6.54 -10.58
C ARG A 18 -4.14 -7.93 -10.78
N LYS A 19 -4.77 -8.83 -11.53
CA LYS A 19 -4.15 -10.11 -11.93
C LYS A 19 -3.07 -9.92 -12.99
N THR A 20 -3.23 -8.94 -13.87
CA THR A 20 -2.32 -8.68 -15.00
C THR A 20 -1.43 -7.48 -14.77
N ASP A 21 -1.91 -6.46 -14.06
CA ASP A 21 -1.18 -5.23 -13.77
C ASP A 21 -1.43 -4.80 -12.31
N THR A 22 -0.39 -4.92 -11.50
CA THR A 22 -0.40 -4.51 -10.09
C THR A 22 -0.08 -3.02 -9.90
N GLU A 23 0.36 -2.32 -10.96
CA GLU A 23 0.93 -0.98 -10.89
C GLU A 23 0.01 0.12 -11.38
N VAL A 24 -0.87 -0.19 -12.36
CA VAL A 24 -1.79 0.81 -12.90
C VAL A 24 -2.61 1.45 -11.78
N PRO A 25 -2.64 2.79 -11.66
CA PRO A 25 -3.40 3.46 -10.61
C PRO A 25 -4.91 3.24 -10.79
N ILE A 26 -5.60 2.91 -9.70
CA ILE A 26 -7.05 2.72 -9.69
C ILE A 26 -7.68 3.67 -8.68
N ILE A 27 -8.53 4.58 -9.19
CA ILE A 27 -9.42 5.42 -8.37
C ILE A 27 -10.85 4.92 -8.55
N PHE A 28 -11.52 4.56 -7.46
CA PHE A 28 -12.96 4.29 -7.51
C PHE A 28 -13.76 5.58 -7.41
N LEU A 29 -14.76 5.71 -8.28
CA LEU A 29 -15.74 6.78 -8.29
C LEU A 29 -17.10 6.16 -7.98
N THR A 30 -17.76 6.56 -6.89
CA THR A 30 -18.98 5.86 -6.48
C THR A 30 -19.95 6.74 -5.70
N ALA A 31 -21.23 6.44 -5.80
CA ALA A 31 -22.25 6.99 -4.92
C ALA A 31 -22.27 6.29 -3.53
N LYS A 32 -21.57 5.16 -3.40
CA LYS A 32 -21.51 4.41 -2.16
C LYS A 32 -20.40 4.95 -1.25
N SER A 33 -20.78 5.49 -0.11
CA SER A 33 -19.89 5.99 0.93
C SER A 33 -19.80 5.06 2.14
N MET A 34 -20.38 3.85 2.06
CA MET A 34 -20.35 2.93 3.19
C MET A 34 -18.92 2.46 3.45
N LYS A 35 -18.56 2.44 4.72
CA LYS A 35 -17.24 2.05 5.23
C LYS A 35 -16.75 0.72 4.63
N ASP A 36 -17.65 -0.26 4.50
CA ASP A 36 -17.33 -1.60 3.99
C ASP A 36 -16.97 -1.59 2.50
N ASP A 37 -17.62 -0.75 1.68
CA ASP A 37 -17.30 -0.59 0.26
C ASP A 37 -15.93 0.07 0.07
N VAL A 38 -15.57 1.04 0.90
CA VAL A 38 -14.26 1.70 0.89
C VAL A 38 -13.16 0.70 1.27
N VAL A 39 -13.37 -0.06 2.35
CA VAL A 39 -12.44 -1.13 2.77
C VAL A 39 -12.29 -2.18 1.69
N LYS A 40 -13.39 -2.59 1.05
CA LYS A 40 -13.37 -3.54 -0.07
C LYS A 40 -12.56 -3.01 -1.25
N GLY A 41 -12.70 -1.72 -1.61
CA GLY A 41 -11.93 -1.08 -2.67
C GLY A 41 -10.43 -1.12 -2.43
N TYR A 42 -9.99 -0.74 -1.23
CA TYR A 42 -8.59 -0.79 -0.84
C TYR A 42 -8.05 -2.23 -0.74
N ASN A 43 -8.86 -3.19 -0.29
CA ASN A 43 -8.48 -4.61 -0.30
C ASN A 43 -8.20 -5.16 -1.70
N ILE A 44 -8.90 -4.67 -2.70
CA ILE A 44 -8.67 -5.02 -4.11
C ILE A 44 -7.38 -4.38 -4.65
N GLY A 45 -6.86 -3.35 -3.98
CA GLY A 45 -5.67 -2.62 -4.39
C GLY A 45 -5.95 -1.29 -5.08
N ALA A 46 -7.08 -0.64 -4.75
CA ALA A 46 -7.31 0.73 -5.16
C ALA A 46 -6.30 1.70 -4.53
N ASP A 47 -5.95 2.73 -5.25
CA ASP A 47 -5.06 3.78 -4.80
C ASP A 47 -5.81 4.92 -4.14
N ASP A 48 -7.03 5.17 -4.59
CA ASP A 48 -7.90 6.20 -4.01
C ASP A 48 -9.38 5.88 -4.23
N TYR A 49 -10.23 6.62 -3.52
CA TYR A 49 -11.68 6.46 -3.53
C TYR A 49 -12.34 7.84 -3.49
N LEU A 50 -13.27 8.13 -4.42
CA LEU A 50 -13.95 9.42 -4.53
C LEU A 50 -15.45 9.21 -4.59
N THR A 51 -16.19 9.87 -3.69
CA THR A 51 -17.66 9.76 -3.62
C THR A 51 -18.33 10.76 -4.54
N LYS A 52 -19.38 10.34 -5.21
CA LYS A 52 -20.27 11.19 -6.01
C LYS A 52 -21.30 11.89 -5.11
N PRO A 53 -21.63 13.17 -5.36
CA PRO A 53 -21.06 14.05 -6.38
C PRO A 53 -19.65 14.51 -6.01
N PHE A 54 -18.75 14.62 -6.99
CA PHE A 54 -17.39 15.11 -6.81
C PHE A 54 -17.11 16.26 -7.77
N ASP A 55 -16.21 17.14 -7.37
CA ASP A 55 -15.66 18.17 -8.22
C ASP A 55 -14.61 17.59 -9.17
N SER A 56 -14.73 17.95 -10.46
CA SER A 56 -13.77 17.50 -11.50
C SER A 56 -12.36 17.99 -11.22
N ASP A 57 -12.18 19.17 -10.64
CA ASP A 57 -10.87 19.71 -10.29
C ASP A 57 -10.23 18.91 -9.18
N VAL A 58 -11.02 18.43 -8.20
CA VAL A 58 -10.54 17.51 -7.16
C VAL A 58 -10.08 16.19 -7.76
N LEU A 59 -10.82 15.62 -8.72
CA LEU A 59 -10.41 14.42 -9.42
C LEU A 59 -9.08 14.62 -10.16
N LEU A 60 -8.96 15.73 -10.93
CA LEU A 60 -7.75 16.07 -11.66
C LEU A 60 -6.54 16.27 -10.73
N LEU A 61 -6.72 16.94 -9.60
CA LEU A 61 -5.67 17.13 -8.60
C LEU A 61 -5.23 15.79 -7.98
N LYS A 62 -6.18 14.91 -7.68
CA LYS A 62 -5.86 13.54 -7.19
C LYS A 62 -5.07 12.74 -8.22
N MET A 63 -5.47 12.78 -9.49
CA MET A 63 -4.75 12.12 -10.59
C MET A 63 -3.34 12.70 -10.74
N LYS A 64 -3.17 14.03 -10.80
CA LYS A 64 -1.86 14.69 -10.88
C LYS A 64 -0.97 14.30 -9.69
N ALA A 65 -1.50 14.35 -8.48
CA ALA A 65 -0.77 13.95 -7.29
C ALA A 65 -0.35 12.47 -7.32
N MET A 66 -1.17 11.61 -7.91
CA MET A 66 -0.88 10.19 -8.07
C MET A 66 0.26 9.96 -9.06
N PHE A 67 0.24 10.59 -10.23
CA PHE A 67 1.32 10.49 -11.22
C PHE A 67 2.63 11.10 -10.72
N GLN A 68 2.59 12.27 -10.07
CA GLN A 68 3.77 12.87 -9.45
C GLN A 68 4.39 11.97 -8.38
N ARG A 69 3.59 11.21 -7.63
CA ARG A 69 4.11 10.23 -6.65
C ARG A 69 4.82 9.07 -7.33
N MET A 70 4.30 8.61 -8.46
CA MET A 70 4.97 7.55 -9.25
C MET A 70 6.33 8.03 -9.77
N GLU A 71 6.42 9.26 -10.30
CA GLU A 71 7.68 9.86 -10.77
C GLU A 71 8.67 10.12 -9.63
N GLN A 72 8.22 10.67 -8.49
CA GLN A 72 9.08 10.98 -7.35
C GLN A 72 9.59 9.74 -6.61
N GLN A 73 8.85 8.62 -6.64
CA GLN A 73 9.35 7.34 -6.11
C GLN A 73 10.57 6.84 -6.87
N VAL A 74 10.68 7.14 -8.16
CA VAL A 74 11.86 6.81 -8.97
C VAL A 74 13.07 7.67 -8.58
N VAL A 75 12.88 8.95 -8.26
CA VAL A 75 13.99 9.94 -8.05
C VAL A 75 14.53 9.92 -6.61
N ASN A 76 13.71 9.66 -5.60
CA ASN A 76 14.15 9.69 -4.19
C ASN A 76 14.76 8.37 -3.67
N LEU A 77 14.72 7.31 -4.46
CA LEU A 77 15.27 5.99 -4.10
C LEU A 77 16.78 5.87 -4.37
N ASP A 78 17.40 6.82 -5.09
CA ASP A 78 18.83 6.74 -5.49
C ASP A 78 19.84 7.06 -4.37
N LYS A 79 19.38 7.46 -3.18
CA LYS A 79 20.26 7.82 -2.05
C LYS A 79 20.14 6.95 -0.80
N ALA A 80 19.24 5.99 -0.76
CA ALA A 80 19.06 5.11 0.40
C ALA A 80 19.40 3.66 0.04
N ASN A 81 19.81 2.91 1.04
CA ASN A 81 20.00 1.46 0.89
C ASN A 81 18.70 0.82 0.38
N HIS A 82 18.74 0.17 -0.79
CA HIS A 82 17.54 -0.39 -1.42
C HIS A 82 17.36 -1.87 -1.12
N LEU A 83 18.38 -2.50 -0.54
CA LEU A 83 18.39 -3.91 -0.20
C LEU A 83 18.26 -4.07 1.31
N PHE A 84 17.23 -4.76 1.73
CA PHE A 84 16.94 -5.04 3.14
C PHE A 84 16.92 -6.54 3.38
N THR A 85 17.48 -6.96 4.50
CA THR A 85 17.32 -8.31 5.02
C THR A 85 16.31 -8.25 6.17
N ILE A 86 15.23 -9.01 6.05
CA ILE A 86 14.13 -9.06 7.02
C ILE A 86 13.94 -10.54 7.39
N GLY A 87 14.57 -10.99 8.46
CA GLY A 87 14.65 -12.43 8.78
C GLY A 87 15.26 -13.20 7.60
N LYS A 88 14.53 -14.18 7.09
CA LYS A 88 14.92 -14.98 5.92
C LYS A 88 14.52 -14.36 4.57
N PHE A 89 13.89 -13.17 4.60
CA PHE A 89 13.54 -12.45 3.39
C PHE A 89 14.65 -11.50 2.96
N SER A 90 14.84 -11.41 1.64
CA SER A 90 15.52 -10.30 0.97
C SER A 90 14.48 -9.42 0.30
N PHE A 91 14.54 -8.12 0.55
CA PHE A 91 13.63 -7.15 -0.03
C PHE A 91 14.41 -6.09 -0.82
N ASN A 92 14.13 -6.02 -2.11
CA ASN A 92 14.62 -4.94 -2.97
C ASN A 92 13.53 -3.86 -3.08
N ALA A 93 13.71 -2.77 -2.36
CA ALA A 93 12.73 -1.68 -2.32
C ALA A 93 12.60 -0.95 -3.67
N LYS A 94 13.68 -0.86 -4.47
CA LYS A 94 13.67 -0.24 -5.79
C LYS A 94 12.84 -1.03 -6.79
N LEU A 95 12.99 -2.35 -6.81
CA LEU A 95 12.23 -3.25 -7.67
C LEU A 95 10.89 -3.68 -7.04
N ARG A 96 10.70 -3.40 -5.75
CA ARG A 96 9.57 -3.86 -4.93
C ARG A 96 9.44 -5.39 -4.94
N GLU A 97 10.56 -6.06 -4.93
CA GLU A 97 10.66 -7.52 -4.97
C GLU A 97 10.99 -8.06 -3.59
N LEU A 98 10.16 -8.97 -3.11
CA LEU A 98 10.30 -9.67 -1.85
C LEU A 98 10.55 -11.14 -2.12
N SER A 99 11.73 -11.65 -1.73
CA SER A 99 12.12 -13.06 -1.89
C SER A 99 12.27 -13.71 -0.53
N PHE A 100 11.73 -14.91 -0.37
CA PHE A 100 11.96 -15.76 0.79
C PHE A 100 13.04 -16.79 0.46
N GLU A 101 14.19 -16.71 1.15
CA GLU A 101 15.35 -17.56 0.87
C GLU A 101 15.71 -17.56 -0.63
N ASN A 102 15.73 -18.73 -1.30
CA ASN A 102 16.05 -18.89 -2.71
C ASN A 102 14.80 -18.96 -3.61
N ASN A 103 13.60 -18.62 -3.08
CA ASN A 103 12.39 -18.67 -3.87
C ASN A 103 12.30 -17.48 -4.85
N PRO A 104 11.54 -17.64 -5.96
CA PRO A 104 11.30 -16.54 -6.88
C PRO A 104 10.69 -15.33 -6.16
N PRO A 105 11.09 -14.11 -6.54
CA PRO A 105 10.58 -12.90 -5.91
C PRO A 105 9.09 -12.69 -6.19
N VAL A 106 8.39 -12.22 -5.17
CA VAL A 106 7.02 -11.71 -5.28
C VAL A 106 7.08 -10.20 -5.44
N LYS A 107 6.42 -9.67 -6.46
CA LYS A 107 6.36 -8.22 -6.69
C LYS A 107 5.26 -7.60 -5.83
N LEU A 108 5.65 -6.62 -5.00
CA LEU A 108 4.75 -5.86 -4.15
C LEU A 108 4.16 -4.67 -4.91
N SER A 109 2.93 -4.29 -4.58
CA SER A 109 2.35 -3.04 -5.07
C SER A 109 3.15 -1.82 -4.55
N PRO A 110 3.03 -0.64 -5.18
CA PRO A 110 3.76 0.55 -4.75
C PRO A 110 3.62 0.89 -3.27
N LYS A 111 2.40 0.82 -2.73
CA LYS A 111 2.14 1.12 -1.31
C LYS A 111 2.64 0.03 -0.37
N GLU A 112 2.53 -1.24 -0.75
CA GLU A 112 3.13 -2.35 0.02
C GLU A 112 4.64 -2.21 0.09
N GLY A 113 5.29 -1.96 -1.05
CA GLY A 113 6.75 -1.79 -1.10
C GLY A 113 7.24 -0.60 -0.26
N ALA A 114 6.57 0.56 -0.39
CA ALA A 114 6.91 1.75 0.39
C ALA A 114 6.70 1.55 1.90
N LEU A 115 5.62 0.86 2.28
CA LEU A 115 5.34 0.58 3.68
C LEU A 115 6.32 -0.45 4.26
N LEU A 116 6.67 -1.50 3.50
CA LEU A 116 7.67 -2.47 3.91
C LEU A 116 9.05 -1.83 4.04
N GLN A 117 9.41 -0.90 3.14
CA GLN A 117 10.66 -0.15 3.25
C GLN A 117 10.72 0.68 4.53
N LEU A 118 9.63 1.39 4.89
CA LEU A 118 9.57 2.14 6.14
C LEU A 118 9.68 1.23 7.37
N LEU A 119 9.00 0.08 7.36
CA LEU A 119 9.12 -0.90 8.44
C LEU A 119 10.53 -1.47 8.55
N ALA A 120 11.20 -1.73 7.42
CA ALA A 120 12.57 -2.24 7.40
C ALA A 120 13.59 -1.19 7.90
N LEU A 121 13.37 0.10 7.60
CA LEU A 121 14.18 1.19 8.14
C LEU A 121 14.00 1.37 9.66
N HIS A 122 12.86 0.96 10.20
CA HIS A 122 12.53 0.97 11.63
C HIS A 122 12.48 -0.46 12.21
N GLN A 123 13.28 -1.39 11.67
CA GLN A 123 13.30 -2.77 12.15
C GLN A 123 13.63 -2.84 13.64
N ASN A 124 12.82 -3.58 14.39
CA ASN A 124 12.88 -3.71 15.86
C ASN A 124 12.58 -2.40 16.63
N ASP A 125 12.17 -1.34 15.95
CA ASP A 125 11.82 -0.06 16.53
C ASP A 125 10.39 0.37 16.14
N LEU A 126 9.90 1.44 16.75
CA LEU A 126 8.59 2.01 16.43
C LEU A 126 8.64 2.74 15.09
N MET A 127 7.79 2.34 14.16
CA MET A 127 7.45 3.13 12.97
C MET A 127 6.18 3.94 13.25
N PRO A 128 6.28 5.27 13.43
CA PRO A 128 5.11 6.10 13.74
C PRO A 128 4.09 6.07 12.60
N ARG A 129 2.80 5.93 12.94
CA ARG A 129 1.70 5.93 11.96
C ARG A 129 1.70 7.20 11.11
N GLU A 130 1.86 8.36 11.74
CA GLU A 130 1.90 9.66 11.06
C GLU A 130 3.03 9.76 10.03
N LEU A 131 4.20 9.18 10.32
CA LEU A 131 5.32 9.16 9.38
C LEU A 131 4.95 8.42 8.09
N ALA A 132 4.32 7.25 8.21
CA ALA A 132 3.89 6.47 7.06
C ALA A 132 2.78 7.18 6.29
N LEU A 133 1.80 7.76 6.99
CA LEU A 133 0.72 8.52 6.37
C LEU A 133 1.27 9.72 5.58
N LYS A 134 2.15 10.52 6.17
CA LYS A 134 2.77 11.67 5.48
C LYS A 134 3.65 11.26 4.31
N LYS A 135 4.47 10.21 4.45
CA LYS A 135 5.41 9.80 3.38
C LYS A 135 4.74 9.06 2.24
N ILE A 136 3.75 8.20 2.51
CA ILE A 136 3.18 7.29 1.52
C ILE A 136 1.83 7.80 1.00
N TRP A 137 0.97 8.32 1.88
CA TRP A 137 -0.37 8.80 1.51
C TRP A 137 -0.42 10.32 1.32
N LYS A 138 0.54 11.07 1.86
CA LYS A 138 0.61 12.55 1.84
C LYS A 138 -0.63 13.24 2.46
N ASP A 139 -1.43 12.49 3.20
CA ASP A 139 -2.66 12.96 3.83
C ASP A 139 -2.92 12.12 5.09
N ASP A 140 -3.45 12.76 6.14
CA ASP A 140 -3.73 12.16 7.44
C ASP A 140 -5.23 12.17 7.72
N THR A 141 -6.03 11.68 6.77
CA THR A 141 -7.46 11.51 6.94
C THR A 141 -7.82 10.15 7.54
N TYR A 142 -9.01 10.05 8.10
CA TYR A 142 -9.57 8.78 8.59
C TYR A 142 -9.52 7.66 7.53
N PHE A 143 -9.76 8.00 6.25
CA PHE A 143 -9.75 7.02 5.14
C PHE A 143 -8.34 6.52 4.83
N THR A 144 -7.33 7.39 4.86
CA THR A 144 -5.93 7.02 4.63
C THR A 144 -5.39 6.16 5.75
N SER A 145 -5.78 6.43 6.99
CA SER A 145 -5.43 5.61 8.16
C SER A 145 -5.96 4.18 8.03
N ARG A 146 -7.22 4.00 7.59
CA ARG A 146 -7.78 2.65 7.34
C ARG A 146 -7.16 1.96 6.14
N SER A 147 -6.84 2.71 5.10
CA SER A 147 -6.09 2.17 3.97
C SER A 147 -4.76 1.56 4.43
N MET A 148 -4.02 2.23 5.31
CA MET A 148 -2.77 1.70 5.85
C MET A 148 -2.95 0.38 6.58
N ASP A 149 -3.99 0.22 7.38
CA ASP A 149 -4.26 -1.03 8.11
C ASP A 149 -4.48 -2.23 7.16
N VAL A 150 -5.10 -1.98 6.00
CA VAL A 150 -5.25 -2.99 4.94
C VAL A 150 -3.88 -3.42 4.39
N TYR A 151 -2.98 -2.47 4.12
CA TYR A 151 -1.63 -2.80 3.62
C TYR A 151 -0.78 -3.50 4.68
N ILE A 152 -0.91 -3.14 5.96
CA ILE A 152 -0.29 -3.88 7.07
C ILE A 152 -0.77 -5.33 7.09
N ALA A 153 -2.08 -5.56 6.92
CA ALA A 153 -2.62 -6.92 6.87
C ALA A 153 -2.06 -7.73 5.67
N LYS A 154 -1.90 -7.09 4.50
CA LYS A 154 -1.28 -7.73 3.33
C LYS A 154 0.20 -8.07 3.59
N LEU A 155 0.97 -7.16 4.16
CA LEU A 155 2.37 -7.41 4.51
C LEU A 155 2.52 -8.54 5.53
N ARG A 156 1.66 -8.59 6.55
CA ARG A 156 1.61 -9.72 7.49
C ARG A 156 1.39 -11.06 6.77
N LYS A 157 0.52 -11.07 5.74
CA LYS A 157 0.27 -12.27 4.96
C LYS A 157 1.50 -12.71 4.16
N HIS A 158 2.23 -11.77 3.54
CA HIS A 158 3.46 -12.06 2.82
C HIS A 158 4.55 -12.60 3.74
N LEU A 159 4.72 -12.00 4.93
CA LEU A 159 5.79 -12.32 5.86
C LEU A 159 5.51 -13.53 6.76
N LYS A 160 4.27 -14.03 6.77
CA LYS A 160 3.83 -15.13 7.67
C LYS A 160 4.65 -16.42 7.54
N VAL A 161 5.32 -16.63 6.42
CA VAL A 161 6.15 -17.82 6.15
C VAL A 161 7.35 -17.89 7.09
N ASP A 162 7.87 -16.75 7.54
CA ASP A 162 8.93 -16.68 8.55
C ASP A 162 8.32 -16.37 9.92
N SER A 163 8.34 -17.35 10.82
CA SER A 163 7.81 -17.22 12.18
C SER A 163 8.62 -16.25 13.07
N ASN A 164 9.83 -15.88 12.63
CA ASN A 164 10.67 -14.93 13.36
C ASN A 164 10.29 -13.47 13.10
N ILE A 165 9.33 -13.23 12.18
CA ILE A 165 8.91 -11.87 11.81
C ILE A 165 7.49 -11.63 12.33
N GLU A 166 7.33 -10.56 13.09
CA GLU A 166 6.03 -10.08 13.55
C GLU A 166 5.85 -8.58 13.29
N ILE A 167 4.70 -8.19 12.76
CA ILE A 167 4.29 -6.78 12.71
C ILE A 167 3.19 -6.58 13.76
N SER A 168 3.52 -5.95 14.85
CA SER A 168 2.59 -5.64 15.96
C SER A 168 2.07 -4.21 15.87
N ASN A 169 0.86 -3.99 16.40
CA ASN A 169 0.29 -2.65 16.57
C ASN A 169 0.74 -2.09 17.93
N ILE A 170 1.28 -0.88 17.93
CA ILE A 170 1.51 -0.11 19.15
C ILE A 170 0.38 0.92 19.24
N HIS A 171 -0.48 0.72 20.22
CA HIS A 171 -1.73 1.48 20.34
C HIS A 171 -1.48 2.99 20.39
N GLY A 172 -2.17 3.73 19.52
CA GLY A 172 -2.05 5.19 19.44
C GLY A 172 -0.77 5.72 18.77
N GLU A 173 0.27 4.89 18.57
CA GLU A 173 1.59 5.35 18.13
C GLU A 173 1.93 4.89 16.70
N GLY A 174 1.76 3.60 16.40
CA GLY A 174 2.14 3.08 15.09
C GLY A 174 2.27 1.57 15.01
N PHE A 175 3.31 1.12 14.32
CA PHE A 175 3.60 -0.29 14.11
C PHE A 175 5.06 -0.59 14.46
N ARG A 176 5.31 -1.83 14.88
CA ARG A 176 6.65 -2.35 15.07
C ARG A 176 6.80 -3.65 14.31
N MET A 177 7.81 -3.72 13.46
CA MET A 177 8.23 -4.98 12.83
C MET A 177 9.40 -5.54 13.63
N THR A 178 9.16 -6.61 14.36
CA THR A 178 10.20 -7.35 15.08
C THR A 178 10.72 -8.49 14.21
N VAL A 179 12.03 -8.65 14.20
CA VAL A 179 12.74 -9.77 13.60
C VAL A 179 13.59 -10.39 14.70
N SER A 180 13.18 -11.57 15.13
CA SER A 180 13.94 -12.37 16.14
C SER A 180 15.10 -13.09 15.47
N ALA A 181 16.17 -13.27 16.23
CA ALA A 181 17.36 -13.98 15.75
C ALA A 181 17.13 -15.48 15.64
#